data_600ff7018f33695fbcd814bb47ef93cd
#
_entry.id   600ff7018f33695fbcd814bb47ef93cd
#
_cell.length_a   1.000
_cell.length_b   1.000
_cell.length_c   1.000
_cell.angle_alpha   90.00
_cell.angle_beta   90.00
_cell.angle_gamma   90.00
#
_symmetry.space_group_name_H-M   'P 1'
#
loop_
_entity.id
_entity.type
_entity.pdbx_description
1 polymer ?
#
loop_
_entity_poly.entity_id
_entity_poly.type
_entity_poly.pdbx_seq_one_letter_code
_entity_poly.pdbx_strand_id
1 'polypeptide(L)'
;HSIRRRQRQMCIRDRPNTYQVSNGIKNIPMKGNLKSDYGLPNESIVLSCFNQSFKIDKIIFESWMNILKNLSSAYLWILEDNEVAKENLTECAKLHGISSDRLIFAPRIDRDRHLERLTLVDVALDTRIYNGHTTTTDALQSSVPVVTIMGKHFASRVSSSLLSLIGLDELIAHNTQEYEEKIIKLCSEKTYLKKIKEKLSNDVCMKKLYDIKEFTYEFELCLKGILKN
;
A
#
# COMPACT_ATOMS: atom_id res chain seq x y z
N HIS A 1 -31.27 -13.75 9.51
CA HIS A 1 -29.80 -13.56 9.50
C HIS A 1 -29.15 -13.87 8.14
N SER A 2 -29.66 -14.84 7.35
CA SER A 2 -29.08 -15.23 6.04
C SER A 2 -29.32 -14.17 4.93
N ILE A 3 -30.45 -13.51 4.92
CA ILE A 3 -30.81 -12.50 3.90
C ILE A 3 -29.94 -11.25 4.03
N ARG A 4 -29.68 -10.77 5.25
CA ARG A 4 -28.79 -9.62 5.49
C ARG A 4 -27.31 -9.93 5.12
N ARG A 5 -26.86 -11.18 5.25
CA ARG A 5 -25.53 -11.62 4.81
C ARG A 5 -25.43 -11.66 3.27
N ARG A 6 -26.47 -12.14 2.59
CA ARG A 6 -26.53 -12.15 1.11
C ARG A 6 -26.61 -10.73 0.55
N GLN A 7 -27.39 -9.84 1.14
CA GLN A 7 -27.45 -8.42 0.73
C GLN A 7 -26.11 -7.70 0.91
N ARG A 8 -25.39 -7.93 2.03
CA ARG A 8 -24.05 -7.35 2.21
C ARG A 8 -23.03 -7.91 1.22
N GLN A 9 -23.11 -9.18 0.88
CA GLN A 9 -22.25 -9.79 -0.15
C GLN A 9 -22.62 -9.29 -1.56
N MET A 10 -23.89 -9.08 -1.87
CA MET A 10 -24.31 -8.48 -3.15
C MET A 10 -23.79 -7.05 -3.30
N CYS A 11 -23.99 -6.18 -2.31
CA CYS A 11 -23.50 -4.80 -2.37
C CYS A 11 -21.99 -4.65 -2.53
N ILE A 12 -21.20 -5.63 -2.09
CA ILE A 12 -19.74 -5.64 -2.23
C ILE A 12 -19.33 -6.31 -3.55
N ARG A 13 -20.04 -7.36 -3.96
CA ARG A 13 -19.73 -8.16 -5.14
C ARG A 13 -20.13 -7.50 -6.46
N ASP A 14 -21.16 -6.69 -6.43
CA ASP A 14 -21.77 -6.09 -7.63
C ASP A 14 -21.33 -4.64 -7.85
N ARG A 15 -20.37 -4.13 -7.07
CA ARG A 15 -19.66 -2.89 -7.40
C ARG A 15 -18.60 -3.22 -8.45
N PRO A 16 -18.74 -2.71 -9.68
CA PRO A 16 -17.93 -3.18 -10.80
C PRO A 16 -16.45 -2.82 -10.70
N ASN A 17 -16.07 -1.80 -9.90
CA ASN A 17 -14.70 -1.30 -9.87
C ASN A 17 -14.06 -1.36 -8.47
N THR A 18 -14.40 -0.47 -7.55
CA THR A 18 -13.86 -0.46 -6.17
C THR A 18 -14.89 0.07 -5.19
N TYR A 19 -14.77 -0.31 -3.91
CA TYR A 19 -15.62 0.25 -2.87
C TYR A 19 -15.18 1.65 -2.43
N GLN A 20 -13.90 1.98 -2.63
CA GLN A 20 -13.31 3.23 -2.17
C GLN A 20 -13.26 4.23 -3.30
N VAL A 21 -13.95 5.35 -3.10
CA VAL A 21 -13.77 6.54 -3.92
C VAL A 21 -12.62 7.36 -3.35
N SER A 22 -11.73 7.81 -4.21
CA SER A 22 -10.64 8.71 -3.83
C SER A 22 -10.61 9.92 -4.75
N ASN A 23 -10.39 11.09 -4.17
CA ASN A 23 -10.14 12.30 -4.95
C ASN A 23 -8.63 12.42 -5.17
N GLY A 24 -8.17 12.08 -6.38
CA GLY A 24 -6.76 12.23 -6.75
C GLY A 24 -6.34 13.70 -6.78
N ILE A 25 -5.17 13.99 -6.23
CA ILE A 25 -4.53 15.30 -6.42
C ILE A 25 -3.81 15.25 -7.77
N LYS A 26 -4.18 16.14 -8.69
CA LYS A 26 -3.63 16.14 -10.06
C LYS A 26 -2.13 16.50 -10.13
N ASN A 27 -1.63 17.24 -9.15
CA ASN A 27 -0.22 17.65 -9.10
C ASN A 27 0.28 17.44 -7.66
N ILE A 28 1.12 16.45 -7.46
CA ILE A 28 1.87 16.31 -6.21
C ILE A 28 2.98 17.36 -6.26
N PRO A 29 3.04 18.32 -5.32
CA PRO A 29 4.11 19.32 -5.32
C PRO A 29 5.46 18.61 -5.16
N MET A 30 6.34 18.77 -6.12
CA MET A 30 7.71 18.24 -6.07
C MET A 30 8.63 19.32 -5.52
N LYS A 31 8.80 19.37 -4.19
CA LYS A 31 9.69 20.37 -3.55
C LYS A 31 11.15 19.95 -3.51
N GLY A 32 11.50 18.83 -4.14
CA GLY A 32 12.88 18.35 -4.16
C GLY A 32 13.38 17.81 -2.82
N ASN A 33 12.51 17.21 -2.02
CA ASN A 33 12.89 16.53 -0.79
C ASN A 33 13.96 15.46 -1.07
N LEU A 34 14.96 15.39 -0.20
CA LEU A 34 16.02 14.41 -0.27
C LEU A 34 15.76 13.28 0.75
N LYS A 35 16.23 12.08 0.46
CA LYS A 35 16.18 10.97 1.41
C LYS A 35 16.84 11.33 2.74
N SER A 36 17.93 12.10 2.71
CA SER A 36 18.65 12.59 3.88
C SER A 36 17.80 13.44 4.82
N ASP A 37 16.79 14.16 4.31
CA ASP A 37 15.89 14.99 5.12
C ASP A 37 15.03 14.15 6.09
N TYR A 38 14.93 12.86 5.80
CA TYR A 38 14.17 11.88 6.57
C TYR A 38 15.06 10.82 7.24
N GLY A 39 16.38 11.03 7.29
CA GLY A 39 17.32 10.06 7.87
C GLY A 39 17.54 8.80 7.02
N LEU A 40 17.14 8.83 5.74
CA LEU A 40 17.34 7.73 4.79
C LEU A 40 18.63 7.95 4.00
N PRO A 41 19.52 6.95 3.85
CA PRO A 41 20.70 7.09 3.00
C PRO A 41 20.32 7.28 1.52
N ASN A 42 21.06 8.13 0.80
CA ASN A 42 20.73 8.51 -0.58
C ASN A 42 20.66 7.31 -1.53
N GLU A 43 21.57 6.36 -1.41
CA GLU A 43 21.65 5.16 -2.27
C GLU A 43 20.82 3.98 -1.74
N SER A 44 20.01 4.19 -0.69
CA SER A 44 19.19 3.12 -0.11
C SER A 44 18.00 2.75 -0.98
N ILE A 45 17.59 1.49 -0.90
CA ILE A 45 16.26 1.04 -1.30
C ILE A 45 15.30 1.39 -0.16
N VAL A 46 14.24 2.14 -0.46
CA VAL A 46 13.27 2.57 0.54
C VAL A 46 11.99 1.75 0.42
N LEU A 47 11.78 0.88 1.39
CA LEU A 47 10.52 0.18 1.61
C LEU A 47 9.69 0.97 2.60
N SER A 48 8.38 1.11 2.42
CA SER A 48 7.57 1.86 3.37
C SER A 48 6.30 1.14 3.81
N CYS A 49 5.92 1.34 5.06
CA CYS A 49 4.59 1.01 5.57
C CYS A 49 4.07 2.17 6.43
N PHE A 50 3.16 2.96 5.88
CA PHE A 50 2.51 4.06 6.61
C PHE A 50 1.13 3.68 7.16
N ASN A 51 0.84 2.38 7.27
CA ASN A 51 -0.31 1.89 8.00
C ASN A 51 -0.10 2.05 9.51
N GLN A 52 -1.21 2.17 10.25
CA GLN A 52 -1.17 2.23 11.71
C GLN A 52 -0.61 0.92 12.31
N SER A 53 0.10 1.02 13.41
CA SER A 53 0.83 -0.08 14.06
C SER A 53 -0.05 -1.28 14.39
N PHE A 54 -1.31 -1.08 14.77
CA PHE A 54 -2.23 -2.18 15.07
C PHE A 54 -2.57 -3.09 13.87
N LYS A 55 -2.25 -2.67 12.64
CA LYS A 55 -2.42 -3.49 11.44
C LYS A 55 -1.22 -4.41 11.18
N ILE A 56 -0.11 -4.17 11.84
CA ILE A 56 1.13 -4.92 11.68
C ILE A 56 1.06 -6.16 12.59
N ASP A 57 0.77 -7.30 12.00
CA ASP A 57 0.80 -8.57 12.73
C ASP A 57 2.20 -9.22 12.66
N LYS A 58 2.45 -10.16 13.58
CA LYS A 58 3.74 -10.85 13.69
C LYS A 58 4.20 -11.46 12.36
N ILE A 59 3.31 -12.12 11.63
CA ILE A 59 3.65 -12.84 10.39
C ILE A 59 4.10 -11.87 9.30
N ILE A 60 3.40 -10.74 9.14
CA ILE A 60 3.79 -9.76 8.12
C ILE A 60 5.10 -9.05 8.50
N PHE A 61 5.31 -8.79 9.80
CA PHE A 61 6.56 -8.19 10.25
C PHE A 61 7.75 -9.13 10.07
N GLU A 62 7.59 -10.43 10.35
CA GLU A 62 8.61 -11.46 10.06
C GLU A 62 8.97 -11.49 8.57
N SER A 63 7.97 -11.41 7.66
CA SER A 63 8.21 -11.30 6.22
C SER A 63 9.02 -10.05 5.86
N TRP A 64 8.75 -8.90 6.50
CA TRP A 64 9.55 -7.69 6.27
C TRP A 64 11.01 -7.87 6.74
N MET A 65 11.23 -8.56 7.84
CA MET A 65 12.59 -8.88 8.31
C MET A 65 13.30 -9.81 7.33
N ASN A 66 12.62 -10.80 6.76
CA ASN A 66 13.19 -11.66 5.71
C ASN A 66 13.57 -10.86 4.47
N ILE A 67 12.72 -9.94 4.03
CA ILE A 67 13.01 -9.05 2.90
C ILE A 67 14.26 -8.21 3.19
N LEU A 68 14.35 -7.61 4.38
CA LEU A 68 15.51 -6.82 4.77
C LEU A 68 16.80 -7.66 4.84
N LYS A 69 16.75 -8.93 5.23
CA LYS A 69 17.92 -9.82 5.19
C LYS A 69 18.43 -10.05 3.76
N ASN A 70 17.50 -10.18 2.81
CA ASN A 70 17.84 -10.41 1.40
C ASN A 70 18.27 -9.13 0.66
N LEU A 71 17.89 -7.96 1.15
CA LEU A 71 18.19 -6.66 0.54
C LEU A 71 19.03 -5.81 1.51
N SER A 72 20.35 -6.00 1.51
CA SER A 72 21.27 -5.34 2.47
C SER A 72 21.22 -3.81 2.44
N SER A 73 20.93 -3.21 1.29
CA SER A 73 20.77 -1.75 1.12
C SER A 73 19.36 -1.22 1.36
N ALA A 74 18.40 -2.08 1.76
CA ALA A 74 17.03 -1.66 1.98
C ALA A 74 16.82 -1.13 3.41
N TYR A 75 16.02 -0.09 3.52
CA TYR A 75 15.55 0.53 4.76
C TYR A 75 14.03 0.45 4.80
N LEU A 76 13.49 0.18 5.97
CA LEU A 76 12.05 0.12 6.19
C LEU A 76 11.58 1.40 6.88
N TRP A 77 10.78 2.19 6.18
CA TRP A 77 10.24 3.47 6.63
C TRP A 77 8.81 3.29 7.12
N ILE A 78 8.62 3.38 8.44
CA ILE A 78 7.37 3.02 9.13
C ILE A 78 6.73 4.29 9.70
N LEU A 79 5.39 4.32 9.77
CA LEU A 79 4.68 5.37 10.49
C LEU A 79 5.00 5.27 11.98
N GLU A 80 5.45 6.37 12.57
CA GLU A 80 5.55 6.54 14.02
C GLU A 80 4.15 6.81 14.58
N ASP A 81 3.50 5.74 15.02
CA ASP A 81 2.11 5.79 15.51
C ASP A 81 2.07 6.06 17.02
N ASN A 82 2.93 5.37 17.78
CA ASN A 82 3.17 5.58 19.19
C ASN A 82 4.53 4.98 19.60
N GLU A 83 5.08 5.46 20.73
CA GLU A 83 6.42 5.06 21.20
C GLU A 83 6.51 3.58 21.53
N VAL A 84 5.50 3.00 22.18
CA VAL A 84 5.48 1.57 22.53
C VAL A 84 5.56 0.68 21.29
N ALA A 85 4.83 1.03 20.25
CA ALA A 85 4.91 0.28 18.98
C ALA A 85 6.29 0.40 18.34
N LYS A 86 6.91 1.58 18.37
CA LYS A 86 8.25 1.83 17.87
C LYS A 86 9.29 0.99 18.60
N GLU A 87 9.26 0.99 19.94
CA GLU A 87 10.16 0.18 20.76
C GLU A 87 10.00 -1.31 20.45
N ASN A 88 8.76 -1.83 20.46
CA ASN A 88 8.47 -3.23 20.18
C ASN A 88 8.92 -3.68 18.79
N LEU A 89 8.66 -2.88 17.74
CA LEU A 89 9.10 -3.18 16.38
C LEU A 89 10.62 -3.17 16.26
N THR A 90 11.27 -2.21 16.93
CA THR A 90 12.73 -2.11 16.95
C THR A 90 13.37 -3.32 17.66
N GLU A 91 12.83 -3.73 18.80
CA GLU A 91 13.31 -4.90 19.52
C GLU A 91 13.09 -6.18 18.72
N CYS A 92 11.91 -6.34 18.15
CA CYS A 92 11.60 -7.48 17.28
C CYS A 92 12.56 -7.55 16.08
N ALA A 93 12.91 -6.43 15.45
CA ALA A 93 13.88 -6.40 14.36
C ALA A 93 15.27 -6.86 14.82
N LYS A 94 15.74 -6.42 15.99
CA LYS A 94 17.01 -6.88 16.58
C LYS A 94 17.01 -8.39 16.80
N LEU A 95 15.90 -8.96 17.31
CA LEU A 95 15.77 -10.42 17.50
C LEU A 95 15.85 -11.18 16.17
N HIS A 96 15.47 -10.57 15.07
CA HIS A 96 15.62 -11.13 13.72
C HIS A 96 17.00 -10.85 13.09
N GLY A 97 17.92 -10.21 13.80
CA GLY A 97 19.27 -9.88 13.33
C GLY A 97 19.29 -8.68 12.37
N ILE A 98 18.27 -7.84 12.38
CA ILE A 98 18.22 -6.59 11.62
C ILE A 98 18.69 -5.45 12.52
N SER A 99 19.65 -4.67 12.03
CA SER A 99 20.12 -3.47 12.75
C SER A 99 19.02 -2.42 12.86
N SER A 100 18.89 -1.79 14.02
CA SER A 100 17.82 -0.83 14.32
C SER A 100 17.88 0.43 13.46
N ASP A 101 19.04 0.79 12.94
CA ASP A 101 19.22 1.93 12.00
C ASP A 101 18.56 1.69 10.63
N ARG A 102 18.20 0.45 10.32
CA ARG A 102 17.46 0.12 9.10
C ARG A 102 15.94 0.27 9.22
N LEU A 103 15.43 0.56 10.43
CA LEU A 103 14.05 0.92 10.68
C LEU A 103 13.95 2.42 10.95
N ILE A 104 13.42 3.16 10.01
CA ILE A 104 13.23 4.61 10.12
C ILE A 104 11.77 4.88 10.46
N PHE A 105 11.53 5.63 11.52
CA PHE A 105 10.19 6.00 11.94
C PHE A 105 9.87 7.42 11.53
N ALA A 106 8.71 7.62 10.92
CA ALA A 106 8.28 8.89 10.38
C ALA A 106 7.03 9.40 11.09
N PRO A 107 7.00 10.66 11.54
CA PRO A 107 5.84 11.24 12.19
C PRO A 107 4.67 11.40 11.21
N ARG A 108 3.46 11.54 11.77
CA ARG A 108 2.30 12.02 11.00
C ARG A 108 2.54 13.45 10.56
N ILE A 109 2.28 13.69 9.29
CA ILE A 109 2.35 15.01 8.66
C ILE A 109 1.08 15.23 7.84
N ASP A 110 0.87 16.46 7.37
CA ASP A 110 -0.24 16.76 6.47
C ASP A 110 -0.16 15.96 5.16
N ARG A 111 -1.30 15.81 4.48
CA ARG A 111 -1.44 14.92 3.33
C ARG A 111 -0.53 15.32 2.18
N ASP A 112 -0.39 16.60 1.91
CA ASP A 112 0.41 17.07 0.75
C ASP A 112 1.88 16.71 0.93
N ARG A 113 2.43 16.99 2.11
CA ARG A 113 3.79 16.57 2.47
C ARG A 113 3.94 15.05 2.52
N HIS A 114 2.88 14.33 2.92
CA HIS A 114 2.90 12.87 2.89
C HIS A 114 3.02 12.34 1.47
N LEU A 115 2.28 12.90 0.52
CA LEU A 115 2.38 12.51 -0.89
C LEU A 115 3.77 12.87 -1.46
N GLU A 116 4.32 14.03 -1.09
CA GLU A 116 5.68 14.41 -1.47
C GLU A 116 6.72 13.39 -0.98
N ARG A 117 6.71 13.05 0.32
CA ARG A 117 7.68 12.08 0.86
C ARG A 117 7.53 10.69 0.27
N LEU A 118 6.33 10.28 -0.14
CA LEU A 118 6.11 9.00 -0.81
C LEU A 118 6.88 8.90 -2.12
N THR A 119 7.18 9.99 -2.81
CA THR A 119 8.00 9.96 -4.04
C THR A 119 9.42 9.43 -3.83
N LEU A 120 9.91 9.41 -2.58
CA LEU A 120 11.20 8.85 -2.20
C LEU A 120 11.17 7.33 -1.99
N VAL A 121 9.98 6.74 -1.99
CA VAL A 121 9.77 5.31 -1.72
C VAL A 121 9.94 4.50 -3.00
N ASP A 122 10.59 3.36 -2.90
CA ASP A 122 10.72 2.40 -3.99
C ASP A 122 9.53 1.44 -4.05
N VAL A 123 9.15 0.85 -2.91
CA VAL A 123 8.02 -0.08 -2.80
C VAL A 123 7.29 0.14 -1.48
N ALA A 124 5.97 0.22 -1.54
CA ALA A 124 5.12 0.25 -0.35
C ALA A 124 4.67 -1.17 0.04
N LEU A 125 4.83 -1.49 1.31
CA LEU A 125 4.50 -2.76 1.93
C LEU A 125 3.12 -2.69 2.56
N ASP A 126 2.20 -3.52 2.08
CA ASP A 126 0.87 -3.57 2.67
C ASP A 126 0.77 -4.56 3.83
N THR A 127 -0.18 -4.33 4.71
CA THR A 127 -0.50 -5.16 5.87
C THR A 127 -1.51 -6.25 5.51
N ARG A 128 -1.33 -7.46 6.06
CA ARG A 128 -1.98 -8.70 5.61
C ARG A 128 -3.44 -8.85 6.04
N ILE A 129 -3.75 -8.58 7.32
CA ILE A 129 -5.09 -8.81 7.89
C ILE A 129 -6.02 -7.66 7.59
N TYR A 130 -5.51 -6.45 7.71
CA TYR A 130 -6.22 -5.22 7.44
C TYR A 130 -5.36 -4.36 6.51
N ASN A 131 -5.65 -4.43 5.22
CA ASN A 131 -4.90 -3.71 4.19
C ASN A 131 -4.89 -2.19 4.40
N GLY A 132 -4.00 -1.51 3.72
CA GLY A 132 -4.10 -0.09 3.47
C GLY A 132 -5.36 0.24 2.67
N HIS A 133 -5.98 1.35 2.96
CA HIS A 133 -7.08 1.92 2.20
C HIS A 133 -6.58 3.22 1.56
N THR A 134 -6.72 4.33 2.28
CA THR A 134 -6.16 5.62 1.85
C THR A 134 -4.64 5.56 1.68
N THR A 135 -3.93 4.85 2.57
CA THR A 135 -2.48 4.67 2.45
C THR A 135 -2.07 3.95 1.16
N THR A 136 -2.87 2.99 0.70
CA THR A 136 -2.64 2.33 -0.59
C THR A 136 -2.90 3.28 -1.75
N THR A 137 -4.02 4.01 -1.74
CA THR A 137 -4.31 4.97 -2.81
C THR A 137 -3.31 6.12 -2.85
N ASP A 138 -2.84 6.61 -1.71
CA ASP A 138 -1.82 7.66 -1.64
C ASP A 138 -0.47 7.18 -2.20
N ALA A 139 -0.06 5.93 -1.91
CA ALA A 139 1.14 5.33 -2.50
C ALA A 139 1.02 5.21 -4.03
N LEU A 140 -0.08 4.64 -4.52
CA LEU A 140 -0.33 4.48 -5.97
C LEU A 140 -0.37 5.85 -6.67
N GLN A 141 -0.98 6.86 -6.06
CA GLN A 141 -1.03 8.23 -6.58
C GLN A 141 0.37 8.86 -6.68
N SER A 142 1.26 8.52 -5.76
CA SER A 142 2.66 8.96 -5.76
C SER A 142 3.56 8.10 -6.67
N SER A 143 2.95 7.28 -7.55
CA SER A 143 3.65 6.34 -8.45
C SER A 143 4.51 5.31 -7.70
N VAL A 144 4.13 4.97 -6.48
CA VAL A 144 4.80 3.95 -5.67
C VAL A 144 4.05 2.62 -5.79
N PRO A 145 4.69 1.55 -6.28
CA PRO A 145 4.09 0.24 -6.32
C PRO A 145 3.79 -0.29 -4.92
N VAL A 146 2.60 -0.84 -4.73
CA VAL A 146 2.18 -1.48 -3.49
C VAL A 146 2.14 -2.98 -3.70
N VAL A 147 2.80 -3.76 -2.84
CA VAL A 147 2.67 -5.22 -2.83
C VAL A 147 1.76 -5.61 -1.68
N THR A 148 0.78 -6.46 -1.95
CA THR A 148 -0.22 -6.89 -0.95
C THR A 148 -0.44 -8.39 -0.96
N ILE A 149 -0.91 -8.93 0.17
CA ILE A 149 -1.39 -10.32 0.26
C ILE A 149 -2.91 -10.31 0.23
N MET A 150 -3.50 -10.97 -0.78
CA MET A 150 -4.94 -11.08 -0.88
C MET A 150 -5.49 -12.10 0.13
N GLY A 151 -6.26 -11.62 1.10
CA GLY A 151 -6.91 -12.46 2.10
C GLY A 151 -8.32 -12.91 1.73
N LYS A 152 -9.05 -13.45 2.71
CA LYS A 152 -10.38 -14.05 2.52
C LYS A 152 -11.55 -13.14 2.90
N HIS A 153 -11.33 -12.07 3.64
CA HIS A 153 -12.37 -11.15 4.11
C HIS A 153 -12.15 -9.73 3.56
N PHE A 154 -13.16 -8.89 3.67
CA PHE A 154 -13.18 -7.56 3.06
C PHE A 154 -11.91 -6.74 3.35
N ALA A 155 -11.55 -6.57 4.63
CA ALA A 155 -10.43 -5.70 5.01
C ALA A 155 -9.06 -6.17 4.45
N SER A 156 -8.91 -7.45 4.11
CA SER A 156 -7.69 -8.04 3.53
C SER A 156 -7.74 -8.17 1.99
N ARG A 157 -8.70 -7.51 1.34
CA ARG A 157 -8.88 -7.56 -0.12
C ARG A 157 -8.89 -6.17 -0.76
N VAL A 158 -8.78 -5.13 0.04
CA VAL A 158 -8.90 -3.75 -0.45
C VAL A 158 -7.79 -3.40 -1.41
N SER A 159 -6.54 -3.58 -1.00
CA SER A 159 -5.39 -3.26 -1.85
C SER A 159 -5.35 -4.12 -3.13
N SER A 160 -5.70 -5.42 -3.02
CA SER A 160 -5.78 -6.28 -4.21
C SER A 160 -6.87 -5.83 -5.19
N SER A 161 -8.03 -5.37 -4.68
CA SER A 161 -9.09 -4.80 -5.54
C SER A 161 -8.61 -3.53 -6.27
N LEU A 162 -7.88 -2.65 -5.59
CA LEU A 162 -7.33 -1.43 -6.20
C LEU A 162 -6.28 -1.77 -7.28
N LEU A 163 -5.39 -2.72 -7.00
CA LEU A 163 -4.37 -3.16 -7.95
C LEU A 163 -4.97 -3.82 -9.19
N SER A 164 -5.96 -4.71 -9.01
CA SER A 164 -6.66 -5.34 -10.15
C SER A 164 -7.38 -4.31 -11.01
N LEU A 165 -7.99 -3.29 -10.42
CA LEU A 165 -8.66 -2.22 -11.16
C LEU A 165 -7.73 -1.50 -12.14
N ILE A 166 -6.47 -1.31 -11.76
CA ILE A 166 -5.46 -0.64 -12.59
C ILE A 166 -4.57 -1.60 -13.38
N GLY A 167 -4.89 -2.92 -13.37
CA GLY A 167 -4.16 -3.93 -14.13
C GLY A 167 -2.76 -4.22 -13.61
N LEU A 168 -2.58 -4.21 -12.29
CA LEU A 168 -1.33 -4.54 -11.59
C LEU A 168 -1.47 -5.80 -10.72
N ASP A 169 -2.17 -6.83 -11.24
CA ASP A 169 -2.37 -8.10 -10.54
C ASP A 169 -1.05 -8.80 -10.21
N GLU A 170 0.01 -8.53 -10.97
CA GLU A 170 1.36 -9.02 -10.68
C GLU A 170 1.91 -8.62 -9.31
N LEU A 171 1.36 -7.59 -8.68
CA LEU A 171 1.75 -7.12 -7.33
C LEU A 171 0.90 -7.75 -6.22
N ILE A 172 -0.06 -8.60 -6.56
CA ILE A 172 -0.91 -9.31 -5.61
C ILE A 172 -0.27 -10.67 -5.31
N ALA A 173 -0.02 -10.94 -4.03
CA ALA A 173 0.45 -12.22 -3.52
C ALA A 173 -0.68 -13.00 -2.85
N HIS A 174 -0.55 -14.33 -2.78
CA HIS A 174 -1.50 -15.22 -2.11
C HIS A 174 -0.98 -15.81 -0.79
N ASN A 175 0.31 -15.66 -0.54
CA ASN A 175 0.99 -16.08 0.68
C ASN A 175 2.20 -15.18 0.95
N THR A 176 2.84 -15.38 2.11
CA THR A 176 3.99 -14.58 2.53
C THR A 176 5.22 -14.81 1.65
N GLN A 177 5.44 -16.02 1.17
CA GLN A 177 6.57 -16.33 0.30
C GLN A 177 6.47 -15.57 -1.03
N GLU A 178 5.32 -15.64 -1.72
CA GLU A 178 5.09 -14.86 -2.95
C GLU A 178 5.23 -13.35 -2.71
N TYR A 179 4.78 -12.88 -1.55
CA TYR A 179 4.89 -11.47 -1.17
C TYR A 179 6.36 -11.04 -1.06
N GLU A 180 7.17 -11.82 -0.36
CA GLU A 180 8.61 -11.58 -0.22
C GLU A 180 9.32 -11.61 -1.59
N GLU A 181 9.05 -12.65 -2.40
CA GLU A 181 9.62 -12.81 -3.75
C GLU A 181 9.30 -11.63 -4.66
N LYS A 182 8.06 -11.16 -4.67
CA LYS A 182 7.62 -10.00 -5.48
C LYS A 182 8.35 -8.70 -5.07
N ILE A 183 8.51 -8.45 -3.77
CA ILE A 183 9.20 -7.26 -3.27
C ILE A 183 10.68 -7.33 -3.59
N ILE A 184 11.33 -8.48 -3.33
CA ILE A 184 12.74 -8.68 -3.65
C ILE A 184 12.98 -8.49 -5.15
N LYS A 185 12.11 -9.05 -6.00
CA LYS A 185 12.19 -8.87 -7.45
C LYS A 185 12.09 -7.40 -7.87
N LEU A 186 11.09 -6.66 -7.35
CA LEU A 186 10.94 -5.23 -7.63
C LEU A 186 12.20 -4.44 -7.25
N CYS A 187 12.80 -4.75 -6.11
CA CYS A 187 13.98 -4.04 -5.61
C CYS A 187 15.28 -4.43 -6.32
N SER A 188 15.37 -5.67 -6.81
CA SER A 188 16.58 -6.19 -7.49
C SER A 188 16.61 -5.87 -8.99
N GLU A 189 15.44 -5.79 -9.64
CA GLU A 189 15.29 -5.54 -11.07
C GLU A 189 14.88 -4.10 -11.35
N LYS A 190 15.84 -3.18 -11.45
CA LYS A 190 15.58 -1.74 -11.67
C LYS A 190 14.71 -1.46 -12.91
N THR A 191 14.87 -2.23 -13.97
CA THR A 191 14.05 -2.09 -15.20
C THR A 191 12.59 -2.50 -14.95
N TYR A 192 12.36 -3.53 -14.15
CA TYR A 192 11.02 -3.96 -13.78
C TYR A 192 10.33 -2.93 -12.88
N LEU A 193 11.02 -2.44 -11.84
CA LEU A 193 10.51 -1.39 -10.98
C LEU A 193 10.14 -0.12 -11.78
N LYS A 194 11.02 0.29 -12.69
CA LYS A 194 10.79 1.44 -13.57
C LYS A 194 9.52 1.25 -14.41
N LYS A 195 9.35 0.06 -15.03
CA LYS A 195 8.16 -0.27 -15.82
C LYS A 195 6.86 -0.17 -15.00
N ILE A 196 6.88 -0.65 -13.75
CA ILE A 196 5.71 -0.54 -12.86
C ILE A 196 5.43 0.92 -12.50
N LYS A 197 6.46 1.70 -12.14
CA LYS A 197 6.32 3.13 -11.84
C LYS A 197 5.80 3.92 -13.05
N GLU A 198 6.23 3.61 -14.26
CA GLU A 198 5.71 4.20 -15.51
C GLU A 198 4.24 3.88 -15.74
N LYS A 199 3.79 2.65 -15.45
CA LYS A 199 2.36 2.30 -15.49
C LYS A 199 1.56 3.15 -14.49
N LEU A 200 2.07 3.36 -13.27
CA LEU A 200 1.44 4.16 -12.23
C LEU A 200 1.44 5.66 -12.54
N SER A 201 2.39 6.14 -13.33
CA SER A 201 2.43 7.53 -13.80
C SER A 201 1.50 7.78 -15.00
N ASN A 202 0.87 6.74 -15.54
CA ASN A 202 -0.03 6.86 -16.69
C ASN A 202 -1.44 7.27 -16.25
N ASP A 203 -1.85 8.49 -16.63
CA ASP A 203 -3.16 9.06 -16.29
C ASP A 203 -4.34 8.14 -16.67
N VAL A 204 -4.25 7.40 -17.76
CA VAL A 204 -5.33 6.50 -18.22
C VAL A 204 -5.56 5.34 -17.23
N CYS A 205 -4.47 4.75 -16.71
CA CYS A 205 -4.57 3.70 -15.71
C CYS A 205 -5.09 4.24 -14.37
N MET A 206 -4.55 5.38 -13.95
CA MET A 206 -4.87 5.98 -12.65
C MET A 206 -6.24 6.65 -12.61
N LYS A 207 -6.76 7.09 -13.75
CA LYS A 207 -8.11 7.70 -13.85
C LYS A 207 -9.20 6.80 -13.26
N LYS A 208 -9.10 5.49 -13.44
CA LYS A 208 -10.07 4.53 -12.89
C LYS A 208 -10.18 4.57 -11.36
N LEU A 209 -9.09 4.90 -10.65
CA LEU A 209 -9.08 5.01 -9.20
C LEU A 209 -9.69 6.34 -8.69
N TYR A 210 -9.67 7.37 -9.52
CA TYR A 210 -9.95 8.76 -9.11
C TYR A 210 -11.11 9.38 -9.88
N ASP A 211 -11.86 8.60 -10.68
CA ASP A 211 -13.06 9.06 -11.37
C ASP A 211 -14.28 9.02 -10.45
N ILE A 212 -14.43 10.11 -9.67
CA ILE A 212 -15.56 10.26 -8.75
C ILE A 212 -16.90 10.25 -9.49
N LYS A 213 -16.96 10.78 -10.71
CA LYS A 213 -18.20 10.87 -11.48
C LYS A 213 -18.68 9.48 -11.88
N GLU A 214 -17.78 8.67 -12.43
CA GLU A 214 -18.08 7.29 -12.79
C GLU A 214 -18.45 6.47 -11.56
N PHE A 215 -17.66 6.58 -10.47
CA PHE A 215 -17.97 5.92 -9.21
C PHE A 215 -19.37 6.28 -8.69
N THR A 216 -19.74 7.56 -8.71
CA THR A 216 -21.03 8.04 -8.23
C THR A 216 -22.16 7.48 -9.09
N TYR A 217 -21.98 7.50 -10.41
CA TYR A 217 -22.96 6.95 -11.36
C TYR A 217 -23.20 5.45 -11.12
N GLU A 218 -22.15 4.66 -11.05
CA GLU A 218 -22.23 3.22 -10.76
C GLU A 218 -22.89 2.93 -9.39
N PHE A 219 -22.52 3.71 -8.37
CA PHE A 219 -23.11 3.58 -7.05
C PHE A 219 -24.62 3.86 -7.05
N GLU A 220 -25.06 4.90 -7.75
CA GLU A 220 -26.48 5.21 -7.90
C GLU A 220 -27.23 4.11 -8.67
N LEU A 221 -26.63 3.52 -9.69
CA LEU A 221 -27.20 2.38 -10.42
C LEU A 221 -27.41 1.17 -9.50
N CYS A 222 -26.40 0.86 -8.66
CA CYS A 222 -26.52 -0.21 -7.67
C CYS A 222 -27.66 0.05 -6.68
N LEU A 223 -27.81 1.29 -6.17
CA LEU A 223 -28.87 1.65 -5.25
C LEU A 223 -30.26 1.54 -5.92
N LYS A 224 -30.41 2.03 -7.17
CA LYS A 224 -31.65 1.89 -7.95
C LYS A 224 -32.03 0.43 -8.19
N GLY A 225 -31.05 -0.43 -8.41
CA GLY A 225 -31.27 -1.88 -8.56
C GLY A 225 -31.79 -2.55 -7.28
N ILE A 226 -31.31 -2.12 -6.12
CA ILE A 226 -31.77 -2.64 -4.81
C ILE A 226 -33.20 -2.21 -4.49
N LEU A 227 -33.58 -0.98 -4.86
CA LEU A 227 -34.90 -0.42 -4.57
C LEU A 227 -36.00 -1.00 -5.47
N LYS A 228 -35.66 -1.66 -6.59
CA LYS A 228 -36.62 -2.29 -7.51
C LYS A 228 -36.95 -3.76 -7.15
N ASN A 229 -36.24 -4.34 -6.21
CA ASN A 229 -36.44 -5.68 -5.66
C ASN A 229 -37.01 -5.61 -4.22
#